data_dfc17925f4f199ffe13083166aefefed
#
_entry.id   dfc17925f4f199ffe13083166aefefed
#
_cell.length_a   1.000
_cell.length_b   1.000
_cell.length_c   1.000
_cell.angle_alpha   90.00
_cell.angle_beta   90.00
_cell.angle_gamma   90.00
#
_symmetry.space_group_name_H-M   'P 1'
#
loop_
_entity.id
_entity.type
_entity.pdbx_description
1 polymer ?
#
loop_
_entity_poly.entity_id
_entity_poly.type
_entity_poly.pdbx_seq_one_letter_code
_entity_poly.pdbx_strand_id
1 'polypeptide(L)'
;MGTVFITGANRGLGLEFVKEFTEKNYEVIATCRDLNSSSDLSNLAKSNLTIQLHQLDVSNTKNIQDLSDHLKNEPIDILINNAGIY
;
A
#
# COMPACT_ATOMS: atom_id res chain seq x y z
N MET A 1 14.28 2.89 7.88
CA MET A 1 14.73 3.32 6.56
C MET A 1 13.89 4.46 6.02
N GLY A 2 12.75 4.25 5.55
CA GLY A 2 11.87 5.27 5.00
C GLY A 2 10.49 4.71 4.86
N THR A 3 9.60 5.44 4.20
CA THR A 3 8.23 5.03 3.99
C THR A 3 7.94 4.97 2.50
N VAL A 4 7.38 3.84 2.05
CA VAL A 4 6.95 3.64 0.67
C VAL A 4 5.43 3.49 0.63
N PHE A 5 4.80 4.17 -0.33
CA PHE A 5 3.36 4.09 -0.58
C PHE A 5 3.15 3.33 -1.87
N ILE A 6 2.38 2.24 -1.83
CA ILE A 6 2.18 1.36 -2.99
C ILE A 6 0.69 1.22 -3.27
N THR A 7 0.27 1.54 -4.50
CA THR A 7 -1.09 1.29 -4.95
C THR A 7 -1.17 -0.04 -5.68
N GLY A 8 -2.35 -0.66 -5.68
CA GLY A 8 -2.54 -1.95 -6.33
C GLY A 8 -1.70 -3.05 -5.73
N ALA A 9 -1.56 -3.05 -4.39
CA ALA A 9 -0.61 -3.90 -3.68
C ALA A 9 -1.09 -5.33 -3.45
N ASN A 10 -2.31 -5.66 -3.84
CA ASN A 10 -2.95 -6.93 -3.48
C ASN A 10 -2.53 -8.12 -4.34
N ARG A 11 -1.86 -7.90 -5.45
CA ARG A 11 -1.44 -8.98 -6.34
C ARG A 11 -0.33 -8.52 -7.27
N GLY A 12 0.27 -9.48 -7.98
CA GLY A 12 1.23 -9.24 -9.03
C GLY A 12 2.42 -8.42 -8.56
N LEU A 13 2.82 -7.47 -9.39
CA LEU A 13 3.98 -6.65 -9.15
C LEU A 13 3.85 -5.80 -7.89
N GLY A 14 2.65 -5.29 -7.61
CA GLY A 14 2.41 -4.51 -6.39
C GLY A 14 2.68 -5.31 -5.14
N LEU A 15 2.23 -6.55 -5.08
CA LEU A 15 2.48 -7.44 -3.95
C LEU A 15 3.97 -7.75 -3.80
N GLU A 16 4.67 -7.95 -4.91
CA GLU A 16 6.12 -8.17 -4.87
C GLU A 16 6.87 -6.97 -4.33
N PHE A 17 6.44 -5.76 -4.67
CA PHE A 17 7.02 -4.54 -4.08
C PHE A 17 6.82 -4.49 -2.57
N VAL A 18 5.65 -4.87 -2.08
CA VAL A 18 5.41 -4.93 -0.63
C VAL A 18 6.42 -5.85 0.04
N LYS A 19 6.61 -7.05 -0.50
CA LYS A 19 7.57 -8.01 0.04
C LYS A 19 8.98 -7.46 0.04
N GLU A 20 9.40 -6.88 -1.08
CA GLU A 20 10.76 -6.37 -1.24
C GLU A 20 11.06 -5.22 -0.28
N PHE A 21 10.17 -4.23 -0.20
CA PHE A 21 10.40 -3.10 0.70
C PHE A 21 10.30 -3.50 2.17
N THR A 22 9.45 -4.48 2.50
CA THR A 22 9.40 -5.02 3.85
C THR A 22 10.74 -5.66 4.24
N GLU A 23 11.35 -6.42 3.33
CA GLU A 23 12.66 -7.01 3.58
C GLU A 23 13.75 -5.97 3.76
N LYS A 24 13.59 -4.81 3.14
CA LYS A 24 14.56 -3.71 3.24
C LYS A 24 14.27 -2.80 4.44
N ASN A 25 13.37 -3.20 5.31
CA ASN A 25 13.03 -2.48 6.55
C ASN A 25 12.36 -1.12 6.32
N TYR A 26 11.63 -0.97 5.22
CA TYR A 26 10.80 0.21 5.01
C TYR A 26 9.47 0.07 5.75
N GLU A 27 8.92 1.22 6.14
CA GLU A 27 7.50 1.29 6.47
C GLU A 27 6.74 1.23 5.15
N VAL A 28 5.76 0.34 5.05
CA VAL A 28 5.02 0.13 3.80
C VAL A 28 3.56 0.51 3.99
N ILE A 29 3.10 1.46 3.19
CA ILE A 29 1.67 1.80 3.14
C ILE A 29 1.13 1.14 1.88
N ALA A 30 0.44 0.02 2.05
CA ALA A 30 -0.05 -0.80 0.96
C ALA A 30 -1.53 -0.54 0.75
N THR A 31 -1.92 -0.21 -0.47
CA THR A 31 -3.32 0.08 -0.77
C THR A 31 -3.84 -0.81 -1.88
N CYS A 32 -5.12 -1.12 -1.83
CA CYS A 32 -5.82 -1.82 -2.90
C CYS A 32 -7.29 -1.43 -2.86
N ARG A 33 -7.98 -1.69 -3.96
CA ARG A 33 -9.38 -1.32 -4.08
C ARG A 33 -10.28 -2.11 -3.12
N ASP A 34 -9.97 -3.38 -2.91
CA ASP A 34 -10.74 -4.26 -2.04
C ASP A 34 -9.79 -5.04 -1.13
N LEU A 35 -9.80 -4.70 0.17
CA LEU A 35 -8.93 -5.34 1.15
C LEU A 35 -9.24 -6.82 1.35
N ASN A 36 -10.43 -7.27 0.97
CA ASN A 36 -10.80 -8.68 1.08
C ASN A 36 -10.39 -9.51 -0.13
N SER A 37 -9.80 -8.88 -1.15
CA SER A 37 -9.45 -9.57 -2.40
C SER A 37 -8.13 -10.33 -2.34
N SER A 38 -7.35 -10.16 -1.29
CA SER A 38 -6.04 -10.80 -1.20
C SER A 38 -5.74 -11.29 0.20
N SER A 39 -5.72 -12.61 0.36
CA SER A 39 -5.25 -13.21 1.61
C SER A 39 -3.73 -13.07 1.76
N ASP A 40 -2.99 -13.05 0.64
CA ASP A 40 -1.54 -12.92 0.69
C ASP A 40 -1.10 -11.59 1.30
N LEU A 41 -1.72 -10.49 0.87
CA LEU A 41 -1.41 -9.18 1.42
C LEU A 41 -1.82 -9.09 2.88
N SER A 42 -2.99 -9.61 3.23
CA SER A 42 -3.46 -9.62 4.62
C SER A 42 -2.53 -10.42 5.52
N ASN A 43 -2.06 -11.56 5.05
CA ASN A 43 -1.14 -12.38 5.82
C ASN A 43 0.21 -11.70 6.01
N LEU A 44 0.71 -11.01 4.99
CA LEU A 44 1.94 -10.23 5.11
C LEU A 44 1.81 -9.14 6.18
N ALA A 45 0.68 -8.43 6.17
CA ALA A 45 0.45 -7.37 7.13
C ALA A 45 0.35 -7.89 8.56
N LYS A 46 -0.25 -9.07 8.75
CA LYS A 46 -0.34 -9.69 10.06
C LYS A 46 1.03 -10.08 10.61
N SER A 47 1.94 -10.45 9.72
CA SER A 47 3.29 -10.89 10.10
C SER A 47 4.30 -9.76 10.23
N ASN A 48 3.97 -8.56 9.75
CA ASN A 48 4.91 -7.43 9.69
C ASN A 48 4.23 -6.16 10.16
N LEU A 49 4.61 -5.68 11.34
CA LEU A 49 4.01 -4.47 11.92
C LEU A 49 4.34 -3.20 11.13
N THR A 50 5.32 -3.27 10.23
CA THR A 50 5.70 -2.14 9.39
C THR A 50 4.80 -1.96 8.18
N ILE A 51 3.83 -2.86 7.97
CA ILE A 51 2.88 -2.77 6.85
C ILE A 51 1.55 -2.21 7.35
N GLN A 52 1.12 -1.10 6.77
CA GLN A 52 -0.22 -0.54 6.95
C GLN A 52 -1.05 -0.86 5.72
N LEU A 53 -2.26 -1.36 5.92
CA LEU A 53 -3.19 -1.63 4.82
C LEU A 53 -4.26 -0.55 4.79
N HIS A 54 -4.53 -0.02 3.59
CA HIS A 54 -5.60 0.94 3.38
C HIS A 54 -6.38 0.58 2.12
N GLN A 55 -7.69 0.79 2.19
CA GLN A 55 -8.53 0.64 1.00
C GLN A 55 -8.47 1.92 0.20
N LEU A 56 -8.16 1.79 -1.09
CA LEU A 56 -8.08 2.94 -1.98
C LEU A 56 -8.52 2.55 -3.38
N ASP A 57 -9.59 3.19 -3.84
CA ASP A 57 -10.01 3.10 -5.22
C ASP A 57 -9.53 4.38 -5.93
N VAL A 58 -8.51 4.23 -6.77
CA VAL A 58 -7.89 5.38 -7.43
C VAL A 58 -8.81 6.08 -8.43
N SER A 59 -9.93 5.46 -8.79
CA SER A 59 -10.94 6.11 -9.63
C SER A 59 -11.92 6.95 -8.82
N ASN A 60 -11.86 6.91 -7.50
CA ASN A 60 -12.77 7.62 -6.61
C ASN A 60 -12.04 8.78 -5.94
N THR A 61 -12.33 10.00 -6.39
CA THR A 61 -11.65 11.21 -5.91
C THR A 61 -11.82 11.41 -4.40
N LYS A 62 -13.01 11.14 -3.87
CA LYS A 62 -13.25 11.29 -2.43
C LYS A 62 -12.40 10.30 -1.63
N ASN A 63 -12.27 9.08 -2.12
CA ASN A 63 -11.46 8.06 -1.47
C ASN A 63 -9.99 8.48 -1.39
N ILE A 64 -9.47 9.04 -2.48
CA ILE A 64 -8.11 9.58 -2.52
C ILE A 64 -7.95 10.71 -1.52
N GLN A 65 -8.91 11.63 -1.47
CA GLN A 65 -8.85 12.77 -0.57
C GLN A 65 -8.89 12.32 0.90
N ASP A 66 -9.76 11.38 1.23
CA ASP A 66 -9.87 10.88 2.60
C ASP A 66 -8.56 10.22 3.06
N LEU A 67 -7.94 9.44 2.21
CA LEU A 67 -6.66 8.80 2.54
C LEU A 67 -5.55 9.84 2.64
N SER A 68 -5.52 10.81 1.76
CA SER A 68 -4.55 11.90 1.80
C SER A 68 -4.63 12.65 3.13
N ASP A 69 -5.85 12.97 3.57
CA ASP A 69 -6.04 13.65 4.86
C ASP A 69 -5.57 12.79 6.03
N HIS A 70 -5.83 11.49 5.96
CA HIS A 70 -5.40 10.56 6.99
C HIS A 70 -3.88 10.47 7.10
N LEU A 71 -3.18 10.57 5.97
CA LEU A 71 -1.73 10.39 5.91
C LEU A 71 -0.94 11.71 5.84
N LYS A 72 -1.59 12.85 5.99
CA LYS A 72 -0.95 14.15 5.75
C LYS A 72 0.28 14.42 6.62
N ASN A 73 0.39 13.79 7.77
CA ASN A 73 1.53 13.95 8.67
C ASN A 73 2.55 12.83 8.54
N GLU A 74 2.36 11.92 7.59
CA GLU A 74 3.31 10.84 7.36
C GLU A 74 4.21 11.18 6.18
N PRO A 75 5.51 11.31 6.41
CA PRO A 75 6.43 11.57 5.29
C PRO A 75 6.52 10.33 4.41
N ILE A 76 6.30 10.50 3.11
CA ILE A 76 6.39 9.41 2.13
C ILE A 76 7.62 9.68 1.27
N ASP A 77 8.56 8.75 1.31
CA ASP A 77 9.81 8.87 0.58
C ASP A 77 9.73 8.33 -0.85
N ILE A 78 8.92 7.29 -1.04
CA ILE A 78 8.78 6.63 -2.34
C ILE A 78 7.30 6.40 -2.61
N LEU A 79 6.87 6.76 -3.82
CA LEU A 79 5.51 6.49 -4.28
C LEU A 79 5.58 5.53 -5.47
N ILE A 80 4.94 4.37 -5.33
CA ILE A 80 4.82 3.41 -6.43
C ILE A 80 3.35 3.34 -6.84
N ASN A 81 3.03 3.96 -7.95
CA ASN A 81 1.68 3.97 -8.49
C ASN A 81 1.52 2.78 -9.44
N ASN A 82 1.14 1.65 -8.89
CA ASN A 82 0.99 0.39 -9.63
C ASN A 82 -0.46 0.14 -10.06
N ALA A 83 -1.45 0.74 -9.37
CA ALA A 83 -2.85 0.59 -9.76
C ALA A 83 -3.06 1.20 -11.14
N GLY A 84 -3.74 0.47 -12.01
CA GLY A 84 -3.96 0.93 -13.38
C GLY A 84 -2.90 0.50 -14.38
N ILE A 85 -1.87 -0.20 -13.95
CA ILE A 85 -0.85 -0.78 -14.83
C ILE A 85 -1.27 -2.20 -15.15
N TYR A 86 -1.53 -2.48 -16.39
CA TYR A 86 -2.03 -3.77 -16.84
C TYR A 86 -1.18 -4.35 -17.95
#